data_5c71e5701de8d8af2d76de33ddbc0a4c
#
_entry.id   5c71e5701de8d8af2d76de33ddbc0a4c
#
_cell.length_a   1.000
_cell.length_b   1.000
_cell.length_c   1.000
_cell.angle_alpha   90.00
_cell.angle_beta   90.00
_cell.angle_gamma   90.00
#
_symmetry.space_group_name_H-M   'P 1'
#
loop_
_entity.id
_entity.type
_entity.pdbx_description
1 polymer ?
#
loop_
_entity_poly.entity_id
_entity_poly.type
_entity_poly.pdbx_seq_one_letter_code
_entity_poly.pdbx_strand_id
1 'polypeptide(L)'
;MNLLRPVLKTIVRQRIISNTLFTRAANPKVIKKILEQAYPSGKNIDKELIEILYLPSQRKNSKEAFRGFINLFDDYLATDLFDKVNSPIQLIWGEKDPWESLSEAKAWKKRFSNIKRLDIIRGAGHCPHDEEP
;
A
#
# COMPACT_ATOMS: atom_id res chain seq x y z
N MET A 1 -18.46 -6.74 -11.39
CA MET A 1 -17.22 -6.19 -12.04
C MET A 1 -17.49 -4.72 -12.36
N ASN A 2 -16.82 -3.79 -11.65
CA ASN A 2 -17.14 -2.37 -11.70
C ASN A 2 -16.66 -1.75 -13.03
N LEU A 3 -17.56 -1.50 -13.96
CA LEU A 3 -17.30 -0.81 -15.25
C LEU A 3 -16.65 0.59 -15.09
N LEU A 4 -16.76 1.19 -13.90
CA LEU A 4 -16.17 2.50 -13.59
C LEU A 4 -14.65 2.44 -13.36
N ARG A 5 -14.09 1.27 -13.02
CA ARG A 5 -12.65 1.10 -12.75
C ARG A 5 -11.75 1.50 -13.92
N PRO A 6 -11.96 1.01 -15.16
CA PRO A 6 -11.09 1.37 -16.28
C PRO A 6 -11.19 2.85 -16.66
N VAL A 7 -12.37 3.45 -16.56
CA VAL A 7 -12.57 4.89 -16.83
C VAL A 7 -11.84 5.74 -15.81
N LEU A 8 -11.98 5.41 -14.51
CA LEU A 8 -11.31 6.13 -13.43
C LEU A 8 -9.78 6.04 -13.58
N LYS A 9 -9.25 4.88 -13.94
CA LYS A 9 -7.82 4.69 -14.22
C LYS A 9 -7.32 5.57 -15.36
N THR A 10 -8.06 5.61 -16.47
CA THR A 10 -7.70 6.44 -17.61
C THR A 10 -7.66 7.92 -17.21
N ILE A 11 -8.61 8.37 -16.40
CA ILE A 11 -8.68 9.74 -15.89
C ILE A 11 -7.49 10.05 -14.98
N VAL A 12 -7.20 9.19 -14.01
CA VAL A 12 -6.09 9.39 -13.05
C VAL A 12 -4.72 9.35 -13.71
N ARG A 13 -4.58 8.62 -14.82
CA ARG A 13 -3.35 8.55 -15.63
C ARG A 13 -3.07 9.83 -16.42
N GLN A 14 -4.05 10.72 -16.58
CA GLN A 14 -3.82 12.01 -17.25
C GLN A 14 -2.84 12.86 -16.42
N ARG A 15 -1.84 13.45 -17.12
CA ARG A 15 -0.73 14.19 -16.50
C ARG A 15 -1.21 15.31 -15.56
N ILE A 16 -2.21 16.07 -15.97
CA ILE A 16 -2.73 17.20 -15.20
C ILE A 16 -3.41 16.69 -13.94
N ILE A 17 -4.23 15.64 -14.06
CA ILE A 17 -4.98 15.08 -12.93
C ILE A 17 -4.04 14.41 -11.93
N SER A 18 -3.11 13.57 -12.40
CA SER A 18 -2.12 12.92 -11.52
C SER A 18 -1.24 13.93 -10.80
N ASN A 19 -0.80 15.00 -11.47
CA ASN A 19 -0.02 16.06 -10.86
C ASN A 19 -0.80 16.84 -9.81
N THR A 20 -2.09 17.11 -10.05
CA THR A 20 -2.97 17.78 -9.08
C THR A 20 -3.22 16.90 -7.86
N LEU A 21 -3.51 15.62 -8.08
CA LEU A 21 -3.68 14.63 -7.00
C LEU A 21 -2.42 14.52 -6.16
N PHE A 22 -1.26 14.38 -6.82
CA PHE A 22 0.02 14.33 -6.13
C PHE A 22 0.26 15.56 -5.28
N THR A 23 0.09 16.77 -5.84
CA THR A 23 0.33 18.02 -5.11
C THR A 23 -0.58 18.15 -3.89
N ARG A 24 -1.81 17.66 -3.97
CA ARG A 24 -2.74 17.64 -2.83
C ARG A 24 -2.38 16.57 -1.80
N ALA A 25 -1.97 15.39 -2.24
CA ALA A 25 -1.57 14.29 -1.38
C ALA A 25 -0.22 14.52 -0.71
N ALA A 26 0.73 15.13 -1.41
CA ALA A 26 2.06 15.49 -0.93
C ALA A 26 2.00 16.67 0.07
N ASN A 27 1.32 16.44 1.20
CA ASN A 27 1.11 17.41 2.27
C ASN A 27 1.21 16.69 3.63
N PRO A 28 2.01 17.20 4.60
CA PRO A 28 2.18 16.55 5.90
C PRO A 28 0.87 16.24 6.63
N LYS A 29 -0.14 17.11 6.51
CA LYS A 29 -1.46 16.87 7.12
C LYS A 29 -2.21 15.71 6.48
N VAL A 30 -2.09 15.55 5.15
CA VAL A 30 -2.70 14.44 4.42
C VAL A 30 -1.96 13.14 4.72
N ILE A 31 -0.62 13.18 4.72
CA ILE A 31 0.22 12.04 5.10
C ILE A 31 -0.16 11.55 6.50
N LYS A 32 -0.27 12.47 7.48
CA LYS A 32 -0.70 12.11 8.84
C LYS A 32 -2.05 11.40 8.86
N LYS A 33 -3.04 11.91 8.12
CA LYS A 33 -4.37 11.28 8.03
C LYS A 33 -4.33 9.87 7.42
N ILE A 34 -3.47 9.66 6.43
CA ILE A 34 -3.27 8.33 5.83
C ILE A 34 -2.62 7.39 6.84
N LEU A 35 -1.60 7.87 7.56
CA LEU A 35 -0.95 7.09 8.62
C LEU A 35 -1.93 6.73 9.75
N GLU A 36 -2.78 7.66 10.18
CA GLU A 36 -3.82 7.40 11.19
C GLU A 36 -4.83 6.31 10.76
N GLN A 37 -5.00 6.10 9.45
CA GLN A 37 -5.76 4.97 8.94
C GLN A 37 -4.94 3.68 8.87
N ALA A 38 -3.70 3.80 8.39
CA ALA A 38 -2.79 2.66 8.22
C ALA A 38 -2.37 2.02 9.55
N TYR A 39 -2.30 2.83 10.61
CA TYR A 39 -1.82 2.48 11.96
C TYR A 39 -2.96 2.62 12.98
N PRO A 40 -3.87 1.66 13.06
CA PRO A 40 -5.03 1.74 13.96
C PRO A 40 -4.67 1.78 15.44
N SER A 41 -3.46 1.37 15.83
CA SER A 41 -2.95 1.54 17.19
C SER A 41 -2.58 2.99 17.52
N GLY A 42 -2.34 3.81 16.50
CA GLY A 42 -1.82 5.18 16.62
C GLY A 42 -0.34 5.26 17.06
N LYS A 43 0.33 4.12 17.25
CA LYS A 43 1.75 4.09 17.61
C LYS A 43 2.62 4.55 16.45
N ASN A 44 3.78 5.11 16.78
CA ASN A 44 4.84 5.50 15.85
C ASN A 44 4.45 6.58 14.80
N ILE A 45 3.27 7.20 14.93
CA ILE A 45 2.88 8.33 14.08
C ILE A 45 3.43 9.63 14.69
N ASP A 46 4.69 9.88 14.47
CA ASP A 46 5.37 11.08 14.95
C ASP A 46 5.71 12.08 13.82
N LYS A 47 6.36 13.16 14.18
CA LYS A 47 6.78 14.19 13.22
C LYS A 47 7.86 13.68 12.28
N GLU A 48 8.75 12.84 12.78
CA GLU A 48 9.87 12.29 12.01
C GLU A 48 9.38 11.36 10.91
N LEU A 49 8.47 10.43 11.22
CA LEU A 49 7.85 9.56 10.21
C LEU A 49 7.12 10.38 9.13
N ILE A 50 6.35 11.40 9.54
CA ILE A 50 5.64 12.27 8.59
C ILE A 50 6.64 12.99 7.69
N GLU A 51 7.74 13.49 8.21
CA GLU A 51 8.78 14.18 7.45
C GLU A 51 9.51 13.24 6.49
N ILE A 52 9.90 12.05 6.94
CA ILE A 52 10.52 11.01 6.11
C ILE A 52 9.65 10.68 4.90
N LEU A 53 8.33 10.56 5.08
CA LEU A 53 7.39 10.29 3.99
C LEU A 53 7.12 11.51 3.10
N TYR A 54 7.26 12.71 3.65
CA TYR A 54 7.04 13.96 2.90
C TYR A 54 8.24 14.34 2.03
N LEU A 55 9.46 14.21 2.54
CA LEU A 55 10.69 14.65 1.87
C LEU A 55 10.86 14.10 0.43
N PRO A 56 10.58 12.83 0.11
CA PRO A 56 10.65 12.32 -1.26
C PRO A 56 9.73 13.05 -2.23
N SER A 57 8.59 13.54 -1.76
CA SER A 57 7.63 14.28 -2.59
C SER A 57 8.15 15.63 -3.06
N GLN A 58 9.14 16.19 -2.36
CA GLN A 58 9.74 17.49 -2.67
C GLN A 58 10.88 17.41 -3.69
N ARG A 59 11.32 16.20 -4.04
CA ARG A 59 12.41 15.99 -4.98
C ARG A 59 11.98 16.32 -6.42
N LYS A 60 12.96 16.74 -7.23
CA LYS A 60 12.77 16.89 -8.68
C LYS A 60 12.23 15.57 -9.26
N ASN A 61 11.28 15.65 -10.18
CA ASN A 61 10.63 14.52 -10.84
C ASN A 61 9.76 13.61 -9.93
N SER A 62 9.45 14.02 -8.71
CA SER A 62 8.56 13.26 -7.82
C SER A 62 7.18 13.01 -8.41
N LYS A 63 6.63 13.98 -9.15
CA LYS A 63 5.34 13.85 -9.86
C LYS A 63 5.39 12.81 -10.98
N GLU A 64 6.49 12.76 -11.70
CA GLU A 64 6.74 11.76 -12.75
C GLU A 64 6.88 10.36 -12.17
N ALA A 65 7.62 10.23 -11.06
CA ALA A 65 7.75 8.97 -10.32
C ALA A 65 6.39 8.47 -9.80
N PHE A 66 5.59 9.35 -9.22
CA PHE A 66 4.24 9.02 -8.75
C PHE A 66 3.34 8.55 -9.90
N ARG A 67 3.40 9.22 -11.05
CA ARG A 67 2.65 8.81 -12.24
C ARG A 67 3.12 7.45 -12.77
N GLY A 68 4.43 7.21 -12.76
CA GLY A 68 5.00 5.89 -13.09
C GLY A 68 4.44 4.81 -12.18
N PHE A 69 4.43 5.05 -10.87
CA PHE A 69 3.84 4.13 -9.88
C PHE A 69 2.35 3.83 -10.16
N ILE A 70 1.53 4.87 -10.41
CA ILE A 70 0.10 4.67 -10.75
C ILE A 70 -0.06 3.82 -12.03
N ASN A 71 0.82 3.98 -13.01
CA ASN A 71 0.76 3.21 -14.24
C ASN A 71 1.10 1.73 -14.04
N LEU A 72 1.95 1.41 -13.05
CA LEU A 72 2.34 0.03 -12.72
C LEU A 72 1.33 -0.70 -11.80
N PHE A 73 0.37 0.02 -11.23
CA PHE A 73 -0.49 -0.51 -10.16
C PHE A 73 -1.34 -1.73 -10.53
N ASP A 74 -1.49 -2.03 -11.81
CA ASP A 74 -2.30 -3.16 -12.28
C ASP A 74 -1.51 -4.19 -13.09
N ASP A 75 -0.21 -3.96 -13.29
CA ASP A 75 0.56 -4.80 -14.21
C ASP A 75 0.95 -6.14 -13.57
N TYR A 76 1.07 -6.18 -12.23
CA TYR A 76 1.45 -7.39 -11.51
C TYR A 76 0.73 -7.47 -10.16
N LEU A 77 -0.30 -8.31 -10.07
CA LEU A 77 -0.89 -8.67 -8.79
C LEU A 77 -0.06 -9.77 -8.14
N ALA A 78 0.12 -9.70 -6.82
CA ALA A 78 0.84 -10.73 -6.06
C ALA A 78 0.30 -12.14 -6.35
N THR A 79 -1.02 -12.27 -6.49
CA THR A 79 -1.71 -13.53 -6.81
C THR A 79 -1.35 -14.12 -8.18
N ASP A 80 -0.91 -13.29 -9.13
CA ASP A 80 -0.49 -13.72 -10.46
C ASP A 80 0.97 -14.21 -10.48
N LEU A 81 1.69 -13.88 -9.41
CA LEU A 81 3.11 -14.19 -9.26
C LEU A 81 3.39 -15.34 -8.29
N PHE A 82 2.51 -15.61 -7.32
CA PHE A 82 2.77 -16.63 -6.30
C PHE A 82 3.12 -18.00 -6.89
N ASP A 83 2.40 -18.46 -7.91
CA ASP A 83 2.68 -19.76 -8.55
C ASP A 83 4.00 -19.78 -9.34
N LYS A 84 4.59 -18.60 -9.63
CA LYS A 84 5.86 -18.46 -10.35
C LYS A 84 7.07 -18.38 -9.41
N VAL A 85 6.83 -18.24 -8.11
CA VAL A 85 7.88 -18.16 -7.09
C VAL A 85 8.17 -19.57 -6.56
N ASN A 86 9.37 -20.05 -6.78
CA ASN A 86 9.81 -21.37 -6.31
C ASN A 86 10.24 -21.39 -4.83
N SER A 87 10.58 -20.24 -4.28
CA SER A 87 10.98 -20.10 -2.88
C SER A 87 9.78 -20.20 -1.94
N PRO A 88 9.96 -20.72 -0.70
CA PRO A 88 8.93 -20.64 0.32
C PRO A 88 8.62 -19.19 0.69
N ILE A 89 7.32 -18.89 0.81
CA ILE A 89 6.82 -17.57 1.17
C ILE A 89 6.27 -17.59 2.59
N GLN A 90 6.63 -16.59 3.38
CA GLN A 90 6.03 -16.27 4.66
C GLN A 90 5.28 -14.96 4.52
N LEU A 91 4.03 -14.91 4.96
CA LEU A 91 3.23 -13.70 5.06
C LEU A 91 3.24 -13.21 6.51
N ILE A 92 3.43 -11.91 6.70
CA ILE A 92 3.25 -11.21 7.97
C ILE A 92 2.15 -10.18 7.75
N TRP A 93 1.10 -10.21 8.57
CA TRP A 93 -0.11 -9.43 8.31
C TRP A 93 -0.64 -8.76 9.56
N GLY A 94 -1.01 -7.49 9.45
CA GLY A 94 -1.71 -6.79 10.51
C GLY A 94 -3.17 -7.26 10.61
N GLU A 95 -3.61 -7.58 11.82
CA GLU A 95 -4.98 -8.05 12.06
C GLU A 95 -6.04 -7.03 11.64
N LYS A 96 -5.71 -5.73 11.81
CA LYS A 96 -6.60 -4.60 11.57
C LYS A 96 -6.24 -3.80 10.31
N ASP A 97 -5.57 -4.43 9.34
CA ASP A 97 -5.26 -3.75 8.07
C ASP A 97 -6.56 -3.25 7.42
N PRO A 98 -6.69 -1.90 7.22
CA PRO A 98 -7.92 -1.32 6.69
C PRO A 98 -8.05 -1.46 5.18
N TRP A 99 -6.98 -1.80 4.47
CA TRP A 99 -6.93 -1.82 3.02
C TRP A 99 -6.84 -3.22 2.44
N GLU A 100 -6.05 -4.08 3.08
CA GLU A 100 -5.85 -5.46 2.65
C GLU A 100 -6.35 -6.43 3.72
N SER A 101 -7.47 -7.07 3.46
CA SER A 101 -8.15 -7.86 4.50
C SER A 101 -7.37 -9.09 4.93
N LEU A 102 -7.35 -9.37 6.23
CA LEU A 102 -6.79 -10.61 6.77
C LEU A 102 -7.44 -11.86 6.17
N SER A 103 -8.72 -11.77 5.75
CA SER A 103 -9.43 -12.87 5.10
C SER A 103 -8.80 -13.22 3.74
N GLU A 104 -8.29 -12.25 3.00
CA GLU A 104 -7.57 -12.49 1.75
C GLU A 104 -6.23 -13.17 2.00
N ALA A 105 -5.44 -12.71 2.96
CA ALA A 105 -4.19 -13.37 3.35
C ALA A 105 -4.41 -14.84 3.75
N LYS A 106 -5.47 -15.14 4.49
CA LYS A 106 -5.87 -16.51 4.84
C LYS A 106 -6.27 -17.32 3.60
N ALA A 107 -6.99 -16.72 2.66
CA ALA A 107 -7.36 -17.36 1.40
C ALA A 107 -6.13 -17.67 0.54
N TRP A 108 -5.17 -16.74 0.46
CA TRP A 108 -3.90 -16.96 -0.24
C TRP A 108 -3.10 -18.09 0.40
N LYS A 109 -2.98 -18.13 1.73
CA LYS A 109 -2.32 -19.23 2.45
C LYS A 109 -2.95 -20.60 2.14
N LYS A 110 -4.27 -20.64 1.95
CA LYS A 110 -5.00 -21.87 1.60
C LYS A 110 -4.81 -22.26 0.12
N ARG A 111 -4.75 -21.26 -0.76
CA ARG A 111 -4.71 -21.46 -2.22
C ARG A 111 -3.31 -21.82 -2.74
N PHE A 112 -2.28 -21.15 -2.23
CA PHE A 112 -0.92 -21.24 -2.76
C PHE A 112 -0.03 -22.11 -1.87
N SER A 113 0.44 -23.24 -2.40
CA SER A 113 1.21 -24.24 -1.66
C SER A 113 2.61 -23.77 -1.21
N ASN A 114 3.18 -22.78 -1.92
CA ASN A 114 4.45 -22.14 -1.59
C ASN A 114 4.36 -21.12 -0.47
N ILE A 115 3.17 -20.66 -0.09
CA ILE A 115 2.98 -19.86 1.13
C ILE A 115 3.00 -20.81 2.33
N LYS A 116 4.16 -20.88 2.99
CA LYS A 116 4.39 -21.85 4.09
C LYS A 116 3.86 -21.37 5.43
N ARG A 117 3.88 -20.04 5.66
CA ARG A 117 3.52 -19.45 6.94
C ARG A 117 2.73 -18.15 6.76
N LEU A 118 1.78 -17.92 7.67
CA LEU A 118 1.07 -16.65 7.84
C LEU A 118 1.11 -16.29 9.31
N ASP A 119 1.81 -15.22 9.64
CA ASP A 119 1.87 -14.64 10.97
C ASP A 119 0.94 -13.43 11.04
N ILE A 120 0.12 -13.39 12.08
CA ILE A 120 -0.86 -12.33 12.30
C ILE A 120 -0.41 -11.51 13.49
N ILE A 121 -0.13 -10.22 13.24
CA ILE A 121 0.24 -9.27 14.30
C ILE A 121 -1.06 -8.64 14.82
N ARG A 122 -1.40 -8.99 16.05
CA ARG A 122 -2.63 -8.53 16.70
C ARG A 122 -2.61 -7.03 16.92
N GLY A 123 -3.71 -6.38 16.58
CA GLY A 123 -3.89 -4.95 16.77
C GLY A 123 -3.19 -4.07 15.73
N ALA A 124 -2.22 -4.59 14.98
CA ALA A 124 -1.51 -3.86 13.95
C ALA A 124 -2.32 -3.69 12.67
N GLY A 125 -2.03 -2.63 11.93
CA GLY A 125 -2.65 -2.30 10.65
C GLY A 125 -1.80 -2.68 9.44
N HIS A 126 -1.71 -1.73 8.50
CA HIS A 126 -1.09 -1.95 7.19
C HIS A 126 0.43 -2.11 7.21
N CYS A 127 1.09 -1.50 8.18
CA CYS A 127 2.55 -1.56 8.34
C CYS A 127 2.95 -2.24 9.65
N PRO A 128 2.64 -3.55 9.84
CA PRO A 128 2.85 -4.22 11.12
C PRO A 128 4.30 -4.24 11.57
N HIS A 129 5.26 -4.20 10.64
CA HIS A 129 6.69 -4.16 10.89
C HIS A 129 7.19 -2.84 11.50
N ASP A 130 6.44 -1.76 11.34
CA ASP A 130 6.75 -0.43 11.89
C ASP A 130 5.84 -0.09 13.07
N GLU A 131 4.61 -0.57 13.04
CA GLU A 131 3.62 -0.32 14.09
C GLU A 131 3.88 -1.16 15.36
N GLU A 132 4.34 -2.40 15.20
CA GLU A 132 4.66 -3.37 16.26
C GLU A 132 5.98 -4.10 15.91
N PRO A 133 7.15 -3.42 16.00
CA PRO A 133 8.46 -3.96 15.63
C PRO A 133 8.95 -5.08 16.53
#